data_277f7c54c9f790ccf872096c713b9d82
#
_entry.id   277f7c54c9f790ccf872096c713b9d82
#
_cell.length_a   1.000
_cell.length_b   1.000
_cell.length_c   1.000
_cell.angle_alpha   90.00
_cell.angle_beta   90.00
_cell.angle_gamma   90.00
#
_symmetry.space_group_name_H-M   'P 1'
#
loop_
_entity.id
_entity.type
_entity.pdbx_description
1 polymer ?
#
loop_
_entity_poly.entity_id
_entity_poly.type
_entity_poly.pdbx_seq_one_letter_code
_entity_poly.pdbx_strand_id
1 'polypeptide(L)'
;TAPAAQAFDLPLTVAADQLSGYERSLFKHWIDADKDRCDTRKEVLIQEAVSLPKLSSGCVLNGGKWISSYDALATTDYSTLDIDHMVPLSEAWRSGAWKWSPAQREAFANDLTDPRALVAVTASLNRQKSDQDPSTWLPPIDKCTYVSNWIAIKVRYSLTVDTAEANTLTTLVASCNITSITAFSIPAYAI
;
A
#
# COMPACT_ATOMS: atom_id res chain seq x y z
N THR A 1 14.05 36.07 12.89
CA THR A 1 14.32 34.63 13.09
C THR A 1 13.06 33.89 12.71
N ALA A 2 13.08 33.16 11.60
CA ALA A 2 12.03 32.24 11.27
C ALA A 2 11.93 31.17 12.37
N PRO A 3 10.72 30.77 12.82
CA PRO A 3 10.59 29.67 13.75
C PRO A 3 11.22 28.43 13.15
N ALA A 4 12.02 27.70 13.93
CA ALA A 4 12.52 26.40 13.52
C ALA A 4 11.31 25.53 13.17
N ALA A 5 11.29 24.96 11.96
CA ALA A 5 10.27 24.00 11.58
C ALA A 5 10.28 22.89 12.64
N GLN A 6 9.15 22.67 13.30
CA GLN A 6 9.00 21.57 14.24
C GLN A 6 9.26 20.27 13.45
N ALA A 7 10.28 19.52 13.87
CA ALA A 7 10.57 18.23 13.28
C ALA A 7 9.31 17.34 13.46
N PHE A 8 8.80 16.81 12.35
CA PHE A 8 7.71 15.84 12.39
C PHE A 8 8.22 14.58 13.10
N ASP A 9 7.63 14.25 14.21
CA ASP A 9 7.98 13.03 14.94
C ASP A 9 7.31 11.83 14.25
N LEU A 10 8.09 10.85 13.82
CA LEU A 10 7.58 9.71 13.08
C LEU A 10 6.64 8.89 13.98
N PRO A 11 5.33 8.78 13.65
CA PRO A 11 4.35 8.15 14.54
C PRO A 11 4.38 6.62 14.44
N LEU A 12 5.58 6.02 14.39
CA LEU A 12 5.81 4.59 14.22
C LEU A 12 6.74 4.07 15.32
N THR A 13 6.45 2.88 15.82
CA THR A 13 7.30 2.20 16.81
C THR A 13 8.44 1.49 16.12
N VAL A 14 9.67 1.69 16.59
CA VAL A 14 10.84 0.95 16.11
C VAL A 14 10.91 -0.41 16.81
N ALA A 15 11.01 -1.49 16.07
CA ALA A 15 11.17 -2.85 16.58
C ALA A 15 11.90 -3.72 15.56
N ALA A 16 12.51 -4.80 16.04
CA ALA A 16 13.14 -5.76 15.15
C ALA A 16 12.10 -6.58 14.37
N ASP A 17 12.41 -6.90 13.13
CA ASP A 17 11.58 -7.68 12.24
C ASP A 17 11.45 -9.16 12.66
N GLN A 18 10.28 -9.72 12.44
CA GLN A 18 10.02 -11.15 12.49
C GLN A 18 10.38 -11.79 11.14
N LEU A 19 11.55 -12.40 11.07
CA LEU A 19 12.10 -12.91 9.79
C LEU A 19 11.59 -14.29 9.37
N SER A 20 10.85 -15.00 10.23
CA SER A 20 10.41 -16.37 9.95
C SER A 20 8.90 -16.53 9.97
N GLY A 21 8.42 -17.61 9.35
CA GLY A 21 7.02 -18.01 9.39
C GLY A 21 6.10 -17.32 8.38
N TYR A 22 6.61 -16.44 7.53
CA TYR A 22 5.81 -15.86 6.47
C TYR A 22 5.49 -16.89 5.38
N GLU A 23 4.21 -16.96 5.07
CA GLU A 23 3.71 -17.63 3.87
C GLU A 23 2.64 -16.73 3.25
N ARG A 24 2.72 -16.49 1.92
CA ARG A 24 1.76 -15.63 1.22
C ARG A 24 0.31 -16.11 1.39
N SER A 25 0.10 -17.41 1.49
CA SER A 25 -1.20 -18.04 1.70
C SER A 25 -1.88 -17.68 3.03
N LEU A 26 -1.12 -17.19 4.01
CA LEU A 26 -1.66 -16.69 5.27
C LEU A 26 -2.45 -15.39 5.12
N PHE A 27 -2.26 -14.69 4.00
CA PHE A 27 -2.99 -13.49 3.63
C PHE A 27 -3.91 -13.83 2.47
N LYS A 28 -5.13 -14.27 2.77
CA LYS A 28 -6.13 -14.51 1.74
C LYS A 28 -6.48 -13.19 1.06
N HIS A 29 -6.17 -13.06 -0.21
CA HIS A 29 -6.32 -11.82 -0.98
C HIS A 29 -7.09 -12.07 -2.27
N TRP A 30 -7.51 -11.00 -2.93
CA TRP A 30 -8.33 -10.99 -4.15
C TRP A 30 -9.68 -11.69 -3.92
N ILE A 31 -10.33 -11.38 -2.79
CA ILE A 31 -11.68 -11.85 -2.50
C ILE A 31 -12.73 -10.99 -3.23
N ASP A 32 -13.89 -11.58 -3.47
CA ASP A 32 -15.12 -10.92 -3.89
C ASP A 32 -16.00 -10.80 -2.63
N ALA A 33 -15.83 -9.69 -1.88
CA ALA A 33 -16.41 -9.54 -0.55
C ALA A 33 -17.91 -9.27 -0.58
N ASP A 34 -18.40 -8.51 -1.56
CA ASP A 34 -19.82 -8.12 -1.73
C ASP A 34 -20.58 -9.02 -2.70
N LYS A 35 -19.87 -9.97 -3.35
CA LYS A 35 -20.42 -10.98 -4.28
C LYS A 35 -21.00 -10.39 -5.56
N ASP A 36 -20.44 -9.29 -6.04
CA ASP A 36 -20.81 -8.66 -7.28
C ASP A 36 -20.03 -9.22 -8.50
N ARG A 37 -19.11 -10.16 -8.25
CA ARG A 37 -18.18 -10.84 -9.18
C ARG A 37 -16.91 -10.05 -9.52
N CYS A 38 -16.74 -8.88 -8.93
CA CYS A 38 -15.46 -8.17 -8.93
C CYS A 38 -14.66 -8.61 -7.70
N ASP A 39 -13.49 -9.16 -7.91
CA ASP A 39 -12.54 -9.38 -6.81
C ASP A 39 -11.85 -8.06 -6.45
N THR A 40 -11.21 -8.02 -5.28
CA THR A 40 -10.48 -6.83 -4.79
C THR A 40 -9.56 -6.22 -5.84
N ARG A 41 -8.88 -7.05 -6.67
CA ARG A 41 -8.00 -6.54 -7.72
C ARG A 41 -8.77 -5.73 -8.78
N LYS A 42 -9.93 -6.21 -9.19
CA LYS A 42 -10.78 -5.52 -10.17
C LYS A 42 -11.39 -4.26 -9.59
N GLU A 43 -11.78 -4.30 -8.31
CA GLU A 43 -12.28 -3.14 -7.60
C GLU A 43 -11.26 -1.99 -7.60
N VAL A 44 -10.00 -2.27 -7.28
CA VAL A 44 -8.93 -1.26 -7.34
C VAL A 44 -8.77 -0.72 -8.77
N LEU A 45 -8.77 -1.59 -9.80
CA LEU A 45 -8.69 -1.16 -11.19
C LEU A 45 -9.85 -0.26 -11.60
N ILE A 46 -11.06 -0.51 -11.10
CA ILE A 46 -12.23 0.33 -11.36
C ILE A 46 -12.07 1.67 -10.63
N GLN A 47 -11.70 1.63 -9.37
CA GLN A 47 -11.56 2.82 -8.51
C GLN A 47 -10.48 3.78 -9.01
N GLU A 48 -9.34 3.26 -9.50
CA GLU A 48 -8.20 4.08 -9.93
C GLU A 48 -8.19 4.43 -11.42
N ALA A 49 -9.20 3.98 -12.18
CA ALA A 49 -9.27 4.30 -13.59
C ALA A 49 -9.49 5.81 -13.81
N VAL A 50 -8.58 6.47 -14.54
CA VAL A 50 -8.75 7.89 -14.98
C VAL A 50 -9.79 8.03 -16.08
N SER A 51 -10.08 6.94 -16.80
CA SER A 51 -11.27 6.77 -17.63
C SER A 51 -11.87 5.41 -17.29
N LEU A 52 -13.12 5.40 -16.85
CA LEU A 52 -13.77 4.17 -16.37
C LEU A 52 -13.89 3.12 -17.48
N PRO A 53 -13.55 1.86 -17.20
CA PRO A 53 -13.87 0.75 -18.10
C PRO A 53 -15.38 0.48 -18.13
N LYS A 54 -15.86 -0.09 -19.22
CA LYS A 54 -17.19 -0.67 -19.28
C LYS A 54 -17.16 -2.08 -18.69
N LEU A 55 -18.08 -2.36 -17.79
CA LEU A 55 -18.21 -3.69 -17.18
C LEU A 55 -19.16 -4.56 -18.01
N SER A 56 -18.77 -5.80 -18.26
CA SER A 56 -19.64 -6.85 -18.77
C SER A 56 -19.79 -7.98 -17.76
N SER A 57 -20.65 -8.94 -18.06
CA SER A 57 -20.98 -10.05 -17.13
C SER A 57 -19.73 -10.72 -16.57
N GLY A 58 -19.72 -10.95 -15.24
CA GLY A 58 -18.59 -11.54 -14.52
C GLY A 58 -17.45 -10.56 -14.25
N CYS A 59 -17.75 -9.25 -14.19
CA CYS A 59 -16.76 -8.19 -13.94
C CYS A 59 -15.61 -8.20 -14.94
N VAL A 60 -15.93 -8.31 -16.23
CA VAL A 60 -14.93 -8.17 -17.30
C VAL A 60 -14.78 -6.69 -17.62
N LEU A 61 -13.57 -6.16 -17.47
CA LEU A 61 -13.22 -4.76 -17.76
C LEU A 61 -12.95 -4.59 -19.25
N ASN A 62 -13.69 -3.67 -19.91
CA ASN A 62 -13.54 -3.38 -21.32
C ASN A 62 -13.15 -1.92 -21.53
N GLY A 63 -11.99 -1.67 -22.13
CA GLY A 63 -11.42 -0.34 -22.22
C GLY A 63 -10.95 0.17 -20.86
N GLY A 64 -11.05 1.47 -20.68
CA GLY A 64 -10.50 2.13 -19.50
C GLY A 64 -9.13 2.75 -19.76
N LYS A 65 -8.66 3.57 -18.82
CA LYS A 65 -7.32 4.15 -18.85
C LYS A 65 -6.82 4.31 -17.41
N TRP A 66 -5.58 3.99 -17.20
CA TRP A 66 -4.89 4.08 -15.90
C TRP A 66 -3.57 4.83 -16.04
N ILE A 67 -3.11 5.41 -14.95
CA ILE A 67 -1.78 6.03 -14.85
C ILE A 67 -1.13 5.47 -13.59
N SER A 68 -0.01 4.76 -13.77
CA SER A 68 0.75 4.23 -12.63
C SER A 68 1.33 5.35 -11.77
N SER A 69 1.11 5.29 -10.47
CA SER A 69 1.67 6.25 -9.51
C SER A 69 3.18 6.12 -9.32
N TYR A 70 3.80 5.01 -9.77
CA TYR A 70 5.23 4.78 -9.58
C TYR A 70 6.10 5.38 -10.69
N ASP A 71 5.59 5.55 -11.90
CA ASP A 71 6.33 6.01 -13.07
C ASP A 71 5.56 6.94 -14.01
N ALA A 72 4.32 7.28 -13.69
CA ALA A 72 3.39 8.08 -14.50
C ALA A 72 3.08 7.48 -15.88
N LEU A 73 3.38 6.21 -16.13
CA LEU A 73 3.03 5.57 -17.38
C LEU A 73 1.52 5.39 -17.49
N ALA A 74 0.98 5.86 -18.62
CA ALA A 74 -0.42 5.67 -18.94
C ALA A 74 -0.60 4.40 -19.76
N THR A 75 -1.66 3.63 -19.44
CA THR A 75 -2.03 2.43 -20.19
C THR A 75 -3.54 2.32 -20.35
N THR A 76 -3.97 1.68 -21.43
CA THR A 76 -5.35 1.23 -21.64
C THR A 76 -5.48 -0.28 -21.51
N ASP A 77 -4.38 -0.97 -21.23
CA ASP A 77 -4.31 -2.40 -21.00
C ASP A 77 -4.00 -2.67 -19.53
N TYR A 78 -5.04 -2.97 -18.74
CA TYR A 78 -4.91 -3.27 -17.32
C TYR A 78 -4.12 -4.55 -17.02
N SER A 79 -3.85 -5.41 -18.01
CA SER A 79 -3.00 -6.60 -17.84
C SER A 79 -1.52 -6.24 -17.63
N THR A 80 -1.13 -5.02 -18.00
CA THR A 80 0.22 -4.47 -17.77
C THR A 80 0.42 -3.90 -16.38
N LEU A 81 -0.65 -3.84 -15.58
CA LEU A 81 -0.63 -3.36 -14.20
C LEU A 81 -0.69 -4.53 -13.21
N ASP A 82 0.04 -4.41 -12.12
CA ASP A 82 -0.19 -5.18 -10.90
C ASP A 82 -0.93 -4.30 -9.89
N ILE A 83 -1.69 -4.91 -8.98
CA ILE A 83 -2.17 -4.24 -7.78
C ILE A 83 -1.16 -4.50 -6.68
N ASP A 84 -0.51 -3.43 -6.26
CA ASP A 84 0.49 -3.47 -5.21
C ASP A 84 -0.14 -3.20 -3.85
N HIS A 85 0.26 -3.98 -2.84
CA HIS A 85 0.06 -3.61 -1.45
C HIS A 85 1.09 -2.54 -1.09
N MET A 86 0.65 -1.32 -0.73
CA MET A 86 1.55 -0.22 -0.35
C MET A 86 2.62 -0.71 0.63
N VAL A 87 2.22 -1.38 1.69
CA VAL A 87 3.10 -2.17 2.55
C VAL A 87 2.96 -3.63 2.15
N PRO A 88 3.99 -4.27 1.56
CA PRO A 88 3.93 -5.64 1.08
C PRO A 88 3.49 -6.63 2.16
N LEU A 89 2.81 -7.71 1.78
CA LEU A 89 2.31 -8.72 2.74
C LEU A 89 3.44 -9.31 3.60
N SER A 90 4.61 -9.55 2.99
CA SER A 90 5.78 -10.05 3.72
C SER A 90 6.33 -9.01 4.68
N GLU A 91 6.35 -7.74 4.27
CA GLU A 91 6.75 -6.63 5.13
C GLU A 91 5.76 -6.42 6.29
N ALA A 92 4.47 -6.47 6.01
CA ALA A 92 3.45 -6.41 7.06
C ALA A 92 3.63 -7.56 8.07
N TRP A 93 3.95 -8.78 7.58
CA TRP A 93 4.26 -9.90 8.46
C TRP A 93 5.44 -9.57 9.38
N ARG A 94 6.58 -9.16 8.82
CA ARG A 94 7.79 -8.84 9.58
C ARG A 94 7.54 -7.78 10.64
N SER A 95 6.73 -6.78 10.30
CA SER A 95 6.47 -5.59 11.12
C SER A 95 5.26 -5.69 12.05
N GLY A 96 4.63 -6.90 12.19
CA GLY A 96 3.59 -7.09 13.21
C GLY A 96 2.44 -8.03 12.85
N ALA A 97 2.14 -8.24 11.57
CA ALA A 97 1.00 -9.05 11.14
C ALA A 97 1.14 -10.54 11.47
N TRP A 98 2.31 -11.00 11.87
CA TRP A 98 2.50 -12.35 12.37
C TRP A 98 1.68 -12.65 13.66
N LYS A 99 1.33 -11.60 14.40
CA LYS A 99 0.46 -11.68 15.60
C LYS A 99 -1.03 -11.65 15.26
N TRP A 100 -1.40 -11.27 14.02
CA TRP A 100 -2.79 -11.07 13.65
C TRP A 100 -3.53 -12.39 13.45
N SER A 101 -4.84 -12.34 13.66
CA SER A 101 -5.74 -13.41 13.26
C SER A 101 -5.78 -13.58 11.74
N PRO A 102 -6.20 -14.74 11.20
CA PRO A 102 -6.42 -14.89 9.77
C PRO A 102 -7.40 -13.84 9.19
N ALA A 103 -8.43 -13.46 9.94
CA ALA A 103 -9.40 -12.44 9.51
C ALA A 103 -8.77 -11.05 9.39
N GLN A 104 -7.88 -10.67 10.32
CA GLN A 104 -7.15 -9.40 10.24
C GLN A 104 -6.18 -9.38 9.04
N ARG A 105 -5.50 -10.47 8.76
CA ARG A 105 -4.64 -10.59 7.57
C ARG A 105 -5.44 -10.54 6.26
N GLU A 106 -6.62 -11.18 6.21
CA GLU A 106 -7.53 -11.08 5.07
C GLU A 106 -8.03 -9.63 4.87
N ALA A 107 -8.42 -8.95 5.95
CA ALA A 107 -8.88 -7.56 5.91
C ALA A 107 -7.76 -6.61 5.39
N PHE A 108 -6.53 -6.77 5.88
CA PHE A 108 -5.38 -6.00 5.40
C PHE A 108 -5.13 -6.24 3.90
N ALA A 109 -5.15 -7.50 3.48
CA ALA A 109 -4.83 -7.87 2.11
C ALA A 109 -5.88 -7.43 1.08
N ASN A 110 -7.08 -7.02 1.53
CA ASN A 110 -8.19 -6.61 0.67
C ASN A 110 -8.78 -5.24 1.08
N ASP A 111 -7.97 -4.38 1.70
CA ASP A 111 -8.46 -3.08 2.19
C ASP A 111 -8.77 -2.11 1.05
N LEU A 112 -10.04 -1.98 0.73
CA LEU A 112 -10.60 -1.00 -0.22
C LEU A 112 -11.07 0.29 0.47
N THR A 113 -10.92 0.40 1.80
CA THR A 113 -11.45 1.54 2.56
C THR A 113 -10.42 2.67 2.74
N ASP A 114 -9.15 2.40 2.45
CA ASP A 114 -8.12 3.41 2.29
C ASP A 114 -7.49 3.26 0.87
N PRO A 115 -7.68 4.23 -0.03
CA PRO A 115 -7.20 4.11 -1.41
C PRO A 115 -5.67 4.05 -1.53
N ARG A 116 -4.95 4.25 -0.43
CA ARG A 116 -3.49 4.14 -0.38
C ARG A 116 -3.01 2.72 -0.09
N ALA A 117 -3.89 1.85 0.43
CA ALA A 117 -3.53 0.49 0.84
C ALA A 117 -3.19 -0.42 -0.36
N LEU A 118 -3.96 -0.28 -1.43
CA LEU A 118 -3.84 -1.06 -2.67
C LEU A 118 -3.81 -0.09 -3.85
N VAL A 119 -2.79 -0.18 -4.70
CA VAL A 119 -2.58 0.75 -5.82
C VAL A 119 -2.27 0.03 -7.13
N ALA A 120 -2.87 0.49 -8.23
CA ALA A 120 -2.59 -0.01 -9.57
C ALA A 120 -1.32 0.61 -10.11
N VAL A 121 -0.30 -0.19 -10.34
CA VAL A 121 1.04 0.27 -10.76
C VAL A 121 1.61 -0.57 -11.88
N THR A 122 2.59 -0.03 -12.60
CA THR A 122 3.34 -0.76 -13.63
C THR A 122 3.91 -2.07 -13.05
N ALA A 123 3.55 -3.20 -13.64
CA ALA A 123 3.87 -4.53 -13.13
C ALA A 123 5.38 -4.77 -12.95
N SER A 124 6.22 -4.22 -13.83
CA SER A 124 7.68 -4.35 -13.71
C SER A 124 8.23 -3.65 -12.46
N LEU A 125 7.69 -2.47 -12.11
CA LEU A 125 8.10 -1.74 -10.91
C LEU A 125 7.59 -2.39 -9.63
N ASN A 126 6.35 -2.92 -9.66
CA ASN A 126 5.86 -3.71 -8.54
C ASN A 126 6.77 -4.92 -8.24
N ARG A 127 7.19 -5.63 -9.30
CA ARG A 127 8.11 -6.77 -9.16
C ARG A 127 9.51 -6.36 -8.71
N GLN A 128 10.00 -5.17 -9.10
CA GLN A 128 11.26 -4.62 -8.57
C GLN A 128 11.13 -4.26 -7.09
N LYS A 129 10.02 -3.65 -6.68
CA LYS A 129 9.73 -3.36 -5.27
C LYS A 129 9.71 -4.65 -4.45
N SER A 130 9.04 -5.69 -4.94
CA SER A 130 8.91 -6.96 -4.24
C SER A 130 8.42 -6.77 -2.80
N ASP A 131 9.14 -7.27 -1.81
CA ASP A 131 8.85 -7.13 -0.37
C ASP A 131 9.74 -6.10 0.34
N GLN A 132 10.39 -5.22 -0.43
CA GLN A 132 11.30 -4.20 0.08
C GLN A 132 10.54 -3.05 0.74
N ASP A 133 11.15 -2.49 1.78
CA ASP A 133 10.74 -1.26 2.44
C ASP A 133 11.44 -0.02 1.83
N PRO A 134 11.08 1.21 2.25
CA PRO A 134 11.68 2.44 1.74
C PRO A 134 13.20 2.59 1.97
N SER A 135 13.83 1.79 2.84
CA SER A 135 15.28 1.83 3.04
C SER A 135 16.04 1.21 1.87
N THR A 136 15.37 0.32 1.10
CA THR A 136 15.98 -0.44 0.00
C THR A 136 15.34 -0.20 -1.34
N TRP A 137 14.10 0.27 -1.41
CA TRP A 137 13.41 0.60 -2.65
C TRP A 137 12.51 1.83 -2.51
N LEU A 138 12.53 2.67 -3.54
CA LEU A 138 11.62 3.81 -3.71
C LEU A 138 11.22 3.89 -5.19
N PRO A 139 9.98 4.34 -5.50
CA PRO A 139 9.58 4.53 -6.88
C PRO A 139 10.43 5.60 -7.56
N PRO A 140 10.61 5.54 -8.88
CA PRO A 140 11.40 6.52 -9.63
C PRO A 140 10.86 7.95 -9.54
N ILE A 141 9.55 8.10 -9.35
CA ILE A 141 8.90 9.42 -9.20
C ILE A 141 8.08 9.47 -7.91
N ASP A 142 7.71 10.69 -7.52
CA ASP A 142 6.78 11.01 -6.41
C ASP A 142 7.06 10.26 -5.09
N LYS A 143 8.33 10.20 -4.73
CA LYS A 143 8.80 9.54 -3.49
C LYS A 143 8.13 10.08 -2.25
N CYS A 144 7.78 11.37 -2.25
CA CYS A 144 7.18 12.02 -1.09
C CYS A 144 5.76 11.53 -0.83
N THR A 145 4.94 11.39 -1.87
CA THR A 145 3.62 10.78 -1.75
C THR A 145 3.72 9.31 -1.34
N TYR A 146 4.65 8.57 -1.96
CA TYR A 146 4.88 7.17 -1.60
C TYR A 146 5.22 6.99 -0.12
N VAL A 147 6.15 7.78 0.40
CA VAL A 147 6.57 7.74 1.82
C VAL A 147 5.41 8.13 2.74
N SER A 148 4.64 9.16 2.39
CA SER A 148 3.48 9.57 3.15
C SER A 148 2.42 8.44 3.22
N ASN A 149 2.16 7.78 2.09
CA ASN A 149 1.23 6.65 2.02
C ASN A 149 1.72 5.43 2.80
N TRP A 150 3.01 5.11 2.68
CA TRP A 150 3.65 4.03 3.43
C TRP A 150 3.47 4.21 4.94
N ILE A 151 3.84 5.39 5.46
CA ILE A 151 3.69 5.72 6.88
C ILE A 151 2.22 5.65 7.29
N ALA A 152 1.30 6.20 6.49
CA ALA A 152 -0.12 6.19 6.78
C ALA A 152 -0.67 4.77 6.93
N ILE A 153 -0.29 3.84 6.06
CA ILE A 153 -0.72 2.44 6.13
C ILE A 153 -0.07 1.72 7.32
N LYS A 154 1.21 1.94 7.59
CA LYS A 154 1.84 1.39 8.79
C LYS A 154 1.17 1.88 10.09
N VAL A 155 0.87 3.18 10.20
CA VAL A 155 0.13 3.75 11.35
C VAL A 155 -1.26 3.13 11.45
N ARG A 156 -2.00 3.07 10.34
CA ARG A 156 -3.36 2.51 10.29
C ARG A 156 -3.43 1.10 10.89
N TYR A 157 -2.44 0.27 10.61
CA TYR A 157 -2.39 -1.13 11.02
C TYR A 157 -1.50 -1.39 12.25
N SER A 158 -1.01 -0.32 12.90
CA SER A 158 -0.10 -0.41 14.04
C SER A 158 1.13 -1.30 13.77
N LEU A 159 1.63 -1.24 12.54
CA LEU A 159 2.85 -1.94 12.13
C LEU A 159 4.08 -1.18 12.62
N THR A 160 5.12 -1.92 12.94
CA THR A 160 6.41 -1.37 13.37
C THR A 160 7.32 -1.06 12.17
N VAL A 161 8.42 -0.42 12.43
CA VAL A 161 9.54 -0.21 11.48
C VAL A 161 10.82 -0.73 12.10
N ASP A 162 11.72 -1.27 11.28
CA ASP A 162 13.07 -1.54 11.76
C ASP A 162 13.92 -0.25 11.82
N THR A 163 15.13 -0.36 12.32
CA THR A 163 16.01 0.81 12.49
C THR A 163 16.42 1.44 11.14
N ALA A 164 16.65 0.65 10.11
CA ALA A 164 17.05 1.15 8.79
C ALA A 164 15.89 1.87 8.12
N GLU A 165 14.71 1.27 8.17
CA GLU A 165 13.46 1.85 7.68
C GLU A 165 13.15 3.16 8.41
N ALA A 166 13.20 3.18 9.76
CA ALA A 166 12.94 4.37 10.57
C ALA A 166 13.86 5.54 10.22
N ASN A 167 15.16 5.28 10.07
CA ASN A 167 16.15 6.31 9.71
C ASN A 167 15.89 6.89 8.32
N THR A 168 15.56 6.03 7.37
CA THR A 168 15.23 6.42 5.99
C THR A 168 13.95 7.23 5.94
N LEU A 169 12.89 6.78 6.60
CA LEU A 169 11.61 7.50 6.66
C LEU A 169 11.78 8.88 7.31
N THR A 170 12.51 8.98 8.41
CA THR A 170 12.80 10.26 9.08
C THR A 170 13.50 11.24 8.13
N THR A 171 14.50 10.77 7.38
CA THR A 171 15.22 11.58 6.40
C THR A 171 14.31 12.04 5.26
N LEU A 172 13.47 11.14 4.74
CA LEU A 172 12.56 11.45 3.64
C LEU A 172 11.42 12.38 4.08
N VAL A 173 10.87 12.20 5.27
CA VAL A 173 9.86 13.10 5.85
C VAL A 173 10.40 14.53 5.92
N ALA A 174 11.63 14.70 6.40
CA ALA A 174 12.27 16.02 6.47
C ALA A 174 12.52 16.61 5.08
N SER A 175 13.06 15.83 4.14
CA SER A 175 13.37 16.30 2.77
C SER A 175 12.13 16.61 1.95
N CYS A 176 11.02 15.92 2.22
CA CYS A 176 9.72 16.13 1.59
C CYS A 176 8.86 17.21 2.26
N ASN A 177 9.32 17.81 3.35
CA ASN A 177 8.57 18.76 4.18
C ASN A 177 7.20 18.20 4.62
N ILE A 178 7.14 16.91 4.96
CA ILE A 178 5.93 16.28 5.48
C ILE A 178 5.76 16.72 6.93
N THR A 179 4.69 17.43 7.24
CA THR A 179 4.39 17.99 8.56
C THR A 179 3.26 17.26 9.28
N SER A 180 2.49 16.46 8.56
CA SER A 180 1.41 15.65 9.12
C SER A 180 1.12 14.43 8.24
N ILE A 181 0.66 13.37 8.87
CA ILE A 181 0.18 12.17 8.19
C ILE A 181 -1.23 11.87 8.70
N THR A 182 -2.18 11.79 7.78
CA THR A 182 -3.54 11.37 8.10
C THR A 182 -3.66 9.86 7.87
N ALA A 183 -3.89 9.12 8.95
CA ALA A 183 -4.25 7.70 8.86
C ALA A 183 -5.77 7.56 9.07
N PHE A 184 -6.44 6.83 8.17
CA PHE A 184 -7.85 6.51 8.35
C PHE A 184 -7.99 5.34 9.33
N SER A 185 -9.03 5.38 10.17
CA SER A 185 -9.33 4.26 11.07
C SER A 185 -9.79 3.03 10.29
N ILE A 186 -9.45 1.84 10.78
CA ILE A 186 -9.98 0.59 10.24
C ILE A 186 -11.46 0.51 10.61
N PRO A 187 -12.37 0.23 9.67
CA PRO A 187 -13.78 0.02 10.01
C PRO A 187 -13.98 -1.17 10.97
N ALA A 188 -14.91 -1.06 11.90
CA ALA A 188 -15.15 -2.08 12.92
C ALA A 188 -15.49 -3.49 12.37
N TYR A 189 -16.02 -3.56 11.15
CA TYR A 189 -16.32 -4.84 10.49
C TYR A 189 -15.09 -5.52 9.85
N ALA A 190 -13.95 -4.84 9.84
CA ALA A 190 -12.69 -5.33 9.26
C ALA A 190 -11.68 -5.79 10.33
N ILE A 191 -12.12 -5.88 11.61
CA ILE A 191 -11.25 -6.28 12.75
C ILE A 191 -11.70 -7.63 13.29
#